data_77d35bc80bd581ef70088d01eba5fe37
#
_entry.id   77d35bc80bd581ef70088d01eba5fe37
#
_cell.length_a   1.000
_cell.length_b   1.000
_cell.length_c   1.000
_cell.angle_alpha   90.00
_cell.angle_beta   90.00
_cell.angle_gamma   90.00
#
_symmetry.space_group_name_H-M   'P 1'
#
loop_
_entity.id
_entity.type
_entity.pdbx_description
1 polymer ?
#
loop_
_entity_poly.entity_id
_entity_poly.type
_entity_poly.pdbx_seq_one_letter_code
_entity_poly.pdbx_strand_id
1 'polypeptide(L)'
;FLGAGKTTLIKKLIEQAFKGEKLVLIENEFGEIGIDGGFLKDAGVQITEMNSGCICCSLVGDFGTALKQVITDYTPDRIIIEPSGVGKLSDVIKAVKDVSGDLDVELDSYTTVADVSKVKIYMKNFGEFFNNQIESANTIILSRTQTTTQDKIEKAVAVIREKNDHATIITTPWEEIDGAAIREAMQNYKSLEETMMDEAKKGHDHDHDHGDECTCGCHDHDHHHDHDDECGCG
;
A
#
# COMPACT_ATOMS: atom_id res chain seq x y z
N PHE A 1 -9.09 8.98 -1.90
CA PHE A 1 -9.87 9.26 -3.10
C PHE A 1 -10.32 10.72 -3.11
N LEU A 2 -10.90 11.21 -4.22
CA LEU A 2 -11.31 12.62 -4.38
C LEU A 2 -12.20 13.12 -3.23
N GLY A 3 -11.83 14.26 -2.65
CA GLY A 3 -12.60 14.92 -1.59
C GLY A 3 -12.75 14.13 -0.29
N ALA A 4 -12.00 13.07 -0.10
CA ALA A 4 -12.09 12.24 1.10
C ALA A 4 -11.35 12.82 2.32
N GLY A 5 -10.62 13.94 2.15
CA GLY A 5 -9.89 14.61 3.23
C GLY A 5 -8.42 14.20 3.37
N LYS A 6 -7.76 13.74 2.28
CA LYS A 6 -6.33 13.38 2.29
C LYS A 6 -5.46 14.50 2.86
N THR A 7 -5.59 15.70 2.31
CA THR A 7 -4.89 16.91 2.75
C THR A 7 -5.07 17.19 4.25
N THR A 8 -6.29 17.02 4.77
CA THR A 8 -6.59 17.20 6.20
C THR A 8 -5.87 16.14 7.04
N LEU A 9 -5.83 14.88 6.58
CA LEU A 9 -5.10 13.81 7.26
C LEU A 9 -3.60 14.10 7.26
N ILE A 10 -3.02 14.50 6.12
CA ILE A 10 -1.60 14.83 6.00
C ILE A 10 -1.23 15.95 6.97
N LYS A 11 -2.01 17.03 7.03
CA LYS A 11 -1.79 18.11 8.02
C LYS A 11 -1.78 17.58 9.45
N LYS A 12 -2.75 16.75 9.81
CA LYS A 12 -2.84 16.17 11.15
C LYS A 12 -1.62 15.30 11.49
N LEU A 13 -1.17 14.47 10.55
CA LEU A 13 0.02 13.64 10.73
C LEU A 13 1.29 14.47 10.88
N ILE A 14 1.46 15.51 10.08
CA ILE A 14 2.60 16.44 10.17
C ILE A 14 2.64 17.10 11.55
N GLU A 15 1.51 17.62 12.02
CA GLU A 15 1.43 18.32 13.30
C GLU A 15 1.62 17.42 14.52
N GLN A 16 1.10 16.19 14.47
CA GLN A 16 0.91 15.35 15.65
C GLN A 16 1.79 14.10 15.68
N ALA A 17 2.17 13.58 14.50
CA ALA A 17 2.88 12.30 14.40
C ALA A 17 4.33 12.43 13.92
N PHE A 18 4.62 13.42 13.07
CA PHE A 18 5.93 13.56 12.41
C PHE A 18 6.69 14.82 12.86
N LYS A 19 6.28 15.40 13.98
CA LYS A 19 6.91 16.62 14.51
C LYS A 19 8.39 16.38 14.80
N GLY A 20 9.23 17.20 14.17
CA GLY A 20 10.69 17.13 14.34
C GLY A 20 11.39 16.21 13.33
N GLU A 21 10.67 15.47 12.52
CA GLU A 21 11.23 14.76 11.35
C GLU A 21 11.44 15.75 10.20
N LYS A 22 12.48 15.54 9.41
CA LYS A 22 12.73 16.28 8.18
C LYS A 22 11.87 15.69 7.07
N LEU A 23 10.77 16.36 6.76
CA LEU A 23 9.74 15.86 5.87
C LEU A 23 9.87 16.44 4.46
N VAL A 24 9.63 15.61 3.46
CA VAL A 24 9.33 16.05 2.10
C VAL A 24 7.94 15.57 1.72
N LEU A 25 7.12 16.47 1.19
CA LEU A 25 5.80 16.17 0.63
C LEU A 25 5.89 16.23 -0.90
N ILE A 26 5.53 15.14 -1.56
CA ILE A 26 5.42 15.04 -3.02
C ILE A 26 3.92 15.03 -3.35
N GLU A 27 3.43 16.11 -3.93
CA GLU A 27 2.05 16.23 -4.39
C GLU A 27 1.99 16.08 -5.92
N ASN A 28 1.03 15.30 -6.40
CA ASN A 28 0.75 15.12 -7.82
C ASN A 28 -0.66 15.63 -8.14
N GLU A 29 -0.92 16.88 -7.88
CA GLU A 29 -2.18 17.51 -8.23
C GLU A 29 -1.94 18.66 -9.21
N PHE A 30 -2.71 18.69 -10.32
CA PHE A 30 -2.73 19.84 -11.21
C PHE A 30 -3.53 20.96 -10.54
N GLY A 31 -2.87 21.99 -10.07
CA GLY A 31 -3.54 23.14 -9.51
C GLY A 31 -2.87 23.71 -8.26
N GLU A 32 -3.62 24.45 -7.49
CA GLU A 32 -3.15 25.10 -6.27
C GLU A 32 -2.71 24.05 -5.23
N ILE A 33 -1.59 24.31 -4.55
CA ILE A 33 -1.10 23.51 -3.43
C ILE A 33 -2.25 23.28 -2.46
N GLY A 34 -2.68 22.04 -2.30
CA GLY A 34 -3.81 21.68 -1.44
C GLY A 34 -3.56 21.96 0.04
N ILE A 35 -2.30 22.09 0.43
CA ILE A 35 -1.86 22.47 1.77
C ILE A 35 -1.28 23.89 1.72
N ASP A 36 -1.68 24.73 2.66
CA ASP A 36 -1.13 26.08 2.78
C ASP A 36 0.40 26.03 2.90
N GLY A 37 1.10 26.60 1.92
CA GLY A 37 2.56 26.64 1.88
C GLY A 37 3.17 27.35 3.10
N GLY A 38 2.44 28.28 3.73
CA GLY A 38 2.83 28.90 5.01
C GLY A 38 2.86 27.87 6.14
N PHE A 39 1.81 27.08 6.27
CA PHE A 39 1.72 25.99 7.26
C PHE A 39 2.88 24.98 7.13
N LEU A 40 3.17 24.53 5.91
CA LEU A 40 4.23 23.56 5.66
C LEU A 40 5.60 24.14 5.95
N LYS A 41 5.84 25.39 5.61
CA LYS A 41 7.08 26.10 5.90
C LYS A 41 7.30 26.26 7.42
N ASP A 42 6.27 26.61 8.14
CA ASP A 42 6.34 26.76 9.62
C ASP A 42 6.55 25.40 10.31
N ALA A 43 6.04 24.33 9.72
CA ALA A 43 6.28 22.95 10.18
C ALA A 43 7.66 22.39 9.77
N GLY A 44 8.45 23.13 8.98
CA GLY A 44 9.76 22.67 8.49
C GLY A 44 9.67 21.63 7.35
N VAL A 45 8.53 21.52 6.71
CA VAL A 45 8.29 20.57 5.61
C VAL A 45 8.79 21.16 4.29
N GLN A 46 9.59 20.41 3.56
CA GLN A 46 9.96 20.73 2.19
C GLN A 46 8.88 20.22 1.23
N ILE A 47 8.41 21.12 0.34
CA ILE A 47 7.42 20.76 -0.67
C ILE A 47 8.15 20.57 -1.99
N THR A 48 7.95 19.44 -2.62
CA THR A 48 8.39 19.20 -3.99
C THR A 48 7.16 18.95 -4.85
N GLU A 49 6.83 19.95 -5.68
CA GLU A 49 5.78 19.80 -6.69
C GLU A 49 6.35 19.06 -7.90
N MET A 50 5.75 17.96 -8.26
CA MET A 50 6.10 17.25 -9.50
C MET A 50 5.21 17.76 -10.64
N ASN A 51 5.68 18.78 -11.34
CA ASN A 51 4.98 19.41 -12.46
C ASN A 51 4.97 18.59 -13.76
N SER A 52 5.53 17.41 -13.78
CA SER A 52 5.75 16.61 -14.99
C SER A 52 4.74 15.48 -15.13
N GLY A 53 3.49 15.81 -15.49
CA GLY A 53 2.50 14.81 -15.90
C GLY A 53 2.04 13.85 -14.78
N CYS A 54 0.88 13.24 -14.93
CA CYS A 54 0.38 12.24 -13.95
C CYS A 54 1.42 11.18 -13.61
N ILE A 55 1.65 10.92 -12.31
CA ILE A 55 2.36 9.71 -11.85
C ILE A 55 1.82 8.43 -12.52
N CYS A 56 0.58 8.45 -12.99
CA CYS A 56 -0.08 7.32 -13.63
C CYS A 56 0.17 7.16 -15.14
N CYS A 57 0.70 8.15 -15.86
CA CYS A 57 0.66 8.14 -17.34
C CYS A 57 1.98 8.03 -18.10
N SER A 58 3.15 8.28 -17.48
CA SER A 58 4.43 8.26 -18.23
C SER A 58 5.68 7.80 -17.45
N LEU A 59 5.64 7.00 -16.45
CA LEU A 59 6.19 7.38 -15.18
C LEU A 59 7.09 6.45 -14.43
N VAL A 60 7.39 5.29 -14.84
CA VAL A 60 8.33 4.46 -14.07
C VAL A 60 9.76 5.07 -14.10
N GLY A 61 10.12 5.73 -15.20
CA GLY A 61 11.46 6.36 -15.34
C GLY A 61 11.58 7.70 -14.63
N ASP A 62 10.60 8.59 -14.82
CA ASP A 62 10.68 9.97 -14.33
C ASP A 62 10.47 10.07 -12.81
N PHE A 63 9.55 9.28 -12.26
CA PHE A 63 9.29 9.25 -10.81
C PHE A 63 10.50 8.75 -10.03
N GLY A 64 11.13 7.66 -10.48
CA GLY A 64 12.33 7.12 -9.85
C GLY A 64 13.47 8.14 -9.82
N THR A 65 13.68 8.86 -10.91
CA THR A 65 14.69 9.91 -11.00
C THR A 65 14.39 11.07 -10.05
N ALA A 66 13.13 11.53 -10.01
CA ALA A 66 12.71 12.58 -9.12
C ALA A 66 12.81 12.18 -7.63
N LEU A 67 12.45 10.94 -7.29
CA LEU A 67 12.60 10.43 -5.93
C LEU A 67 14.08 10.36 -5.52
N LYS A 68 14.97 9.88 -6.41
CA LYS A 68 16.43 9.90 -6.20
C LYS A 68 16.96 11.31 -5.95
N GLN A 69 16.50 12.27 -6.74
CA GLN A 69 16.89 13.67 -6.58
C GLN A 69 16.43 14.23 -5.23
N VAL A 70 15.16 13.99 -4.85
CA VAL A 70 14.62 14.43 -3.55
C VAL A 70 15.43 13.87 -2.40
N ILE A 71 15.77 12.58 -2.42
CA ILE A 71 16.57 11.94 -1.37
C ILE A 71 17.97 12.55 -1.32
N THR A 72 18.61 12.76 -2.47
CA THR A 72 19.96 13.32 -2.55
C THR A 72 20.03 14.77 -2.09
N ASP A 73 19.09 15.60 -2.56
CA ASP A 73 19.11 17.05 -2.30
C ASP A 73 18.66 17.42 -0.89
N TYR A 74 17.69 16.66 -0.36
CA TYR A 74 17.06 16.99 0.93
C TYR A 74 17.43 16.04 2.06
N THR A 75 17.94 14.84 1.79
CA THR A 75 18.21 13.82 2.83
C THR A 75 17.12 13.76 3.90
N PRO A 76 15.86 13.47 3.51
CA PRO A 76 14.72 13.52 4.42
C PRO A 76 14.68 12.29 5.34
N ASP A 77 14.12 12.47 6.54
CA ASP A 77 13.79 11.36 7.43
C ASP A 77 12.53 10.62 6.93
N ARG A 78 11.64 11.35 6.24
CA ARG A 78 10.36 10.82 5.72
C ARG A 78 9.92 11.55 4.46
N ILE A 79 9.37 10.77 3.53
CA ILE A 79 8.73 11.27 2.31
C ILE A 79 7.26 10.89 2.36
N ILE A 80 6.39 11.87 2.20
CA ILE A 80 4.95 11.67 2.04
C ILE A 80 4.62 11.86 0.56
N ILE A 81 3.95 10.89 -0.04
CA ILE A 81 3.53 10.94 -1.44
C ILE A 81 2.01 11.02 -1.47
N GLU A 82 1.46 12.12 -1.96
CA GLU A 82 0.03 12.28 -2.24
C GLU A 82 -0.23 12.18 -3.75
N PRO A 83 -0.56 11.00 -4.28
CA PRO A 83 -0.92 10.87 -5.69
C PRO A 83 -2.30 11.47 -5.96
N SER A 84 -2.61 11.72 -7.25
CA SER A 84 -3.94 12.14 -7.66
C SER A 84 -5.03 11.22 -7.10
N GLY A 85 -6.15 11.82 -6.66
CA GLY A 85 -7.27 11.07 -6.09
C GLY A 85 -7.92 10.06 -7.05
N VAL A 86 -7.61 10.12 -8.36
CA VAL A 86 -8.03 9.16 -9.39
C VAL A 86 -6.89 8.27 -9.89
N GLY A 87 -5.74 8.25 -9.21
CA GLY A 87 -4.62 7.37 -9.53
C GLY A 87 -4.81 5.96 -8.93
N LYS A 88 -4.14 4.97 -9.53
CA LYS A 88 -4.02 3.63 -8.96
C LYS A 88 -2.94 3.62 -7.88
N LEU A 89 -3.28 3.19 -6.68
CA LEU A 89 -2.32 3.08 -5.57
C LEU A 89 -1.25 2.03 -5.87
N SER A 90 -1.63 0.93 -6.53
CA SER A 90 -0.71 -0.12 -6.96
C SER A 90 0.45 0.40 -7.83
N ASP A 91 0.19 1.37 -8.70
CA ASP A 91 1.19 1.91 -9.60
C ASP A 91 2.23 2.74 -8.84
N VAL A 92 1.77 3.52 -7.85
CA VAL A 92 2.65 4.30 -6.97
C VAL A 92 3.49 3.37 -6.09
N ILE A 93 2.87 2.34 -5.48
CA ILE A 93 3.58 1.33 -4.68
C ILE A 93 4.68 0.66 -5.51
N LYS A 94 4.34 0.25 -6.74
CA LYS A 94 5.29 -0.37 -7.65
C LYS A 94 6.44 0.59 -7.98
N ALA A 95 6.14 1.83 -8.35
CA ALA A 95 7.15 2.82 -8.69
C ALA A 95 8.12 3.11 -7.52
N VAL A 96 7.62 3.14 -6.28
CA VAL A 96 8.49 3.28 -5.09
C VAL A 96 9.33 2.02 -4.89
N LYS A 97 8.74 0.82 -4.98
CA LYS A 97 9.45 -0.46 -4.82
C LYS A 97 10.56 -0.64 -5.87
N ASP A 98 10.30 -0.24 -7.11
CA ASP A 98 11.27 -0.37 -8.23
C ASP A 98 12.54 0.47 -7.99
N VAL A 99 12.45 1.55 -7.22
CA VAL A 99 13.62 2.41 -6.91
C VAL A 99 14.19 2.20 -5.51
N SER A 100 13.43 1.61 -4.60
CA SER A 100 13.86 1.39 -3.21
C SER A 100 15.05 0.42 -3.10
N GLY A 101 15.22 -0.49 -4.07
CA GLY A 101 16.35 -1.40 -4.10
C GLY A 101 17.72 -0.71 -4.31
N ASP A 102 17.73 0.48 -4.93
CA ASP A 102 18.91 1.27 -5.20
C ASP A 102 19.13 2.42 -4.20
N LEU A 103 18.17 2.65 -3.32
CA LEU A 103 18.11 3.77 -2.40
C LEU A 103 17.93 3.27 -0.97
N ASP A 104 18.48 3.98 0.00
CA ASP A 104 18.23 3.73 1.42
C ASP A 104 16.86 4.30 1.83
N VAL A 105 15.81 3.71 1.27
CA VAL A 105 14.41 4.07 1.56
C VAL A 105 13.57 2.82 1.74
N GLU A 106 12.64 2.90 2.67
CA GLU A 106 11.69 1.85 2.98
C GLU A 106 10.26 2.34 2.79
N LEU A 107 9.42 1.53 2.14
CA LEU A 107 7.99 1.80 2.03
C LEU A 107 7.31 1.50 3.36
N ASP A 108 7.00 2.55 4.13
CA ASP A 108 6.48 2.45 5.48
C ASP A 108 4.98 2.10 5.51
N SER A 109 4.15 2.85 4.80
CA SER A 109 2.71 2.60 4.71
C SER A 109 2.13 3.08 3.39
N TYR A 110 1.10 2.38 2.91
CA TYR A 110 0.28 2.76 1.77
C TYR A 110 -1.18 2.83 2.19
N THR A 111 -1.65 4.06 2.33
CA THR A 111 -2.91 4.38 3.00
C THR A 111 -3.94 4.90 2.03
N THR A 112 -5.16 4.38 2.12
CA THR A 112 -6.32 4.92 1.41
C THR A 112 -7.23 5.68 2.35
N VAL A 113 -7.60 6.91 1.97
CA VAL A 113 -8.60 7.71 2.68
C VAL A 113 -9.91 7.65 1.90
N ALA A 114 -10.99 7.23 2.55
CA ALA A 114 -12.31 7.09 1.94
C ALA A 114 -13.40 7.80 2.77
N ASP A 115 -14.24 8.58 2.08
CA ASP A 115 -15.45 9.15 2.67
C ASP A 115 -16.46 8.03 2.91
N VAL A 116 -16.79 7.76 4.18
CA VAL A 116 -17.68 6.66 4.59
C VAL A 116 -19.03 6.69 3.88
N SER A 117 -19.55 7.89 3.59
CA SER A 117 -20.85 8.06 2.92
C SER A 117 -20.82 7.72 1.43
N LYS A 118 -19.62 7.68 0.83
CA LYS A 118 -19.43 7.54 -0.61
C LYS A 118 -18.83 6.21 -1.06
N VAL A 119 -18.43 5.33 -0.14
CA VAL A 119 -17.78 4.04 -0.45
C VAL A 119 -18.52 3.27 -1.54
N LYS A 120 -19.80 2.97 -1.33
CA LYS A 120 -20.60 2.18 -2.29
C LYS A 120 -20.74 2.85 -3.66
N ILE A 121 -20.98 4.17 -3.68
CA ILE A 121 -21.18 4.89 -4.92
C ILE A 121 -19.87 5.02 -5.70
N TYR A 122 -18.73 5.17 -5.01
CA TYR A 122 -17.43 5.24 -5.66
C TYR A 122 -16.96 3.88 -6.17
N MET A 123 -17.20 2.79 -5.46
CA MET A 123 -16.95 1.44 -5.97
C MET A 123 -17.71 1.17 -7.26
N LYS A 124 -18.96 1.65 -7.36
CA LYS A 124 -19.77 1.47 -8.57
C LYS A 124 -19.33 2.36 -9.73
N ASN A 125 -19.05 3.63 -9.47
CA ASN A 125 -18.86 4.63 -10.52
C ASN A 125 -17.40 4.81 -10.94
N PHE A 126 -16.45 4.50 -10.04
CA PHE A 126 -15.01 4.66 -10.22
C PHE A 126 -14.27 3.34 -9.91
N GLY A 127 -14.91 2.21 -10.21
CA GLY A 127 -14.48 0.89 -9.77
C GLY A 127 -13.01 0.58 -10.07
N GLU A 128 -12.50 0.97 -11.25
CA GLU A 128 -11.10 0.73 -11.60
C GLU A 128 -10.13 1.42 -10.65
N PHE A 129 -10.35 2.67 -10.32
CA PHE A 129 -9.45 3.45 -9.48
C PHE A 129 -9.74 3.27 -8.00
N PHE A 130 -11.01 3.39 -7.61
CA PHE A 130 -11.39 3.30 -6.21
C PHE A 130 -11.16 1.90 -5.63
N ASN A 131 -11.55 0.84 -6.37
CA ASN A 131 -11.30 -0.53 -5.92
C ASN A 131 -9.80 -0.80 -5.82
N ASN A 132 -8.99 -0.37 -6.80
CA ASN A 132 -7.54 -0.52 -6.73
C ASN A 132 -6.95 0.15 -5.47
N GLN A 133 -7.40 1.36 -5.13
CA GLN A 133 -6.96 2.04 -3.91
C GLN A 133 -7.36 1.28 -2.64
N ILE A 134 -8.54 0.66 -2.61
CA ILE A 134 -8.97 -0.17 -1.48
C ILE A 134 -8.19 -1.48 -1.43
N GLU A 135 -8.08 -2.19 -2.55
CA GLU A 135 -7.43 -3.50 -2.65
C GLU A 135 -5.92 -3.45 -2.36
N SER A 136 -5.27 -2.35 -2.74
CA SER A 136 -3.82 -2.19 -2.59
C SER A 136 -3.39 -1.57 -1.26
N ALA A 137 -4.31 -1.04 -0.46
CA ALA A 137 -3.96 -0.38 0.80
C ALA A 137 -3.64 -1.38 1.91
N ASN A 138 -2.62 -1.08 2.73
CA ASN A 138 -2.41 -1.76 4.01
C ASN A 138 -3.18 -1.09 5.16
N THR A 139 -3.56 0.17 4.97
CA THR A 139 -4.36 0.93 5.92
C THR A 139 -5.45 1.71 5.20
N ILE A 140 -6.67 1.64 5.70
CA ILE A 140 -7.82 2.36 5.16
C ILE A 140 -8.41 3.25 6.26
N ILE A 141 -8.45 4.55 6.04
CA ILE A 141 -8.94 5.52 7.01
C ILE A 141 -10.26 6.09 6.50
N LEU A 142 -11.33 5.81 7.24
CA LEU A 142 -12.65 6.38 6.93
C LEU A 142 -12.75 7.80 7.46
N SER A 143 -13.12 8.71 6.59
CA SER A 143 -13.42 10.09 6.97
C SER A 143 -14.92 10.31 7.13
N ARG A 144 -15.29 11.40 7.83
CA ARG A 144 -16.68 11.83 8.06
C ARG A 144 -17.54 10.82 8.81
N THR A 145 -16.93 9.98 9.59
CA THR A 145 -17.61 8.99 10.43
C THR A 145 -18.48 9.65 11.50
N GLN A 146 -18.08 10.82 11.99
CA GLN A 146 -18.86 11.65 12.93
C GLN A 146 -20.18 12.19 12.34
N THR A 147 -20.33 12.20 11.02
CA THR A 147 -21.53 12.73 10.36
C THR A 147 -22.54 11.66 9.95
N THR A 148 -22.30 10.40 10.35
CA THR A 148 -23.13 9.27 9.95
C THR A 148 -23.44 8.34 11.12
N THR A 149 -24.31 7.36 10.90
CA THR A 149 -24.69 6.38 11.92
C THR A 149 -23.75 5.18 11.92
N GLN A 150 -23.62 4.51 13.08
CA GLN A 150 -22.79 3.31 13.25
C GLN A 150 -23.17 2.21 12.23
N ASP A 151 -24.46 1.99 11.98
CA ASP A 151 -24.95 1.02 10.96
C ASP A 151 -24.40 1.32 9.55
N LYS A 152 -24.27 2.60 9.16
CA LYS A 152 -23.70 2.98 7.87
C LYS A 152 -22.19 2.79 7.83
N ILE A 153 -21.49 3.02 8.94
CA ILE A 153 -20.07 2.75 9.07
C ILE A 153 -19.81 1.25 8.91
N GLU A 154 -20.55 0.41 9.62
CA GLU A 154 -20.44 -1.06 9.55
C GLU A 154 -20.71 -1.58 8.13
N LYS A 155 -21.74 -1.05 7.46
CA LYS A 155 -22.02 -1.40 6.06
C LYS A 155 -20.91 -0.96 5.10
N ALA A 156 -20.26 0.17 5.33
CA ALA A 156 -19.13 0.60 4.53
C ALA A 156 -17.91 -0.31 4.77
N VAL A 157 -17.62 -0.63 6.03
CA VAL A 157 -16.56 -1.57 6.42
C VAL A 157 -16.80 -2.95 5.80
N ALA A 158 -18.01 -3.49 5.87
CA ALA A 158 -18.34 -4.79 5.26
C ALA A 158 -18.03 -4.82 3.76
N VAL A 159 -18.44 -3.78 3.02
CA VAL A 159 -18.17 -3.66 1.57
C VAL A 159 -16.68 -3.50 1.28
N ILE A 160 -15.93 -2.79 2.12
CA ILE A 160 -14.47 -2.68 1.99
C ILE A 160 -13.81 -4.04 2.23
N ARG A 161 -14.27 -4.80 3.24
CA ARG A 161 -13.74 -6.13 3.58
C ARG A 161 -13.94 -7.17 2.48
N GLU A 162 -14.99 -7.03 1.64
CA GLU A 162 -15.18 -7.86 0.44
C GLU A 162 -14.03 -7.67 -0.59
N LYS A 163 -13.33 -6.54 -0.53
CA LYS A 163 -12.23 -6.18 -1.44
C LYS A 163 -10.84 -6.29 -0.80
N ASN A 164 -10.77 -6.05 0.49
CA ASN A 164 -9.53 -6.06 1.25
C ASN A 164 -9.83 -6.55 2.68
N ASP A 165 -9.51 -7.81 2.94
CA ASP A 165 -9.77 -8.49 4.21
C ASP A 165 -8.68 -8.25 5.25
N HIS A 166 -7.48 -7.84 4.82
CA HIS A 166 -6.29 -7.73 5.66
C HIS A 166 -5.94 -6.30 6.11
N ALA A 167 -6.35 -5.26 5.36
CA ALA A 167 -5.98 -3.89 5.71
C ALA A 167 -6.48 -3.48 7.11
N THR A 168 -5.69 -2.70 7.83
CA THR A 168 -6.16 -2.02 9.04
C THR A 168 -7.20 -0.97 8.67
N ILE A 169 -8.40 -0.99 9.27
CA ILE A 169 -9.44 0.01 8.99
C ILE A 169 -9.66 0.89 10.22
N ILE A 170 -9.44 2.19 10.07
CA ILE A 170 -9.69 3.20 11.10
C ILE A 170 -11.05 3.85 10.82
N THR A 171 -11.97 3.70 11.78
CA THR A 171 -13.34 4.25 11.72
C THR A 171 -13.59 5.34 12.76
N THR A 172 -12.65 5.55 13.69
CA THR A 172 -12.76 6.57 14.73
C THR A 172 -12.81 7.96 14.10
N PRO A 173 -13.73 8.85 14.55
CA PRO A 173 -13.74 10.24 14.11
C PRO A 173 -12.38 10.91 14.30
N TRP A 174 -11.99 11.74 13.35
CA TRP A 174 -10.65 12.33 13.36
C TRP A 174 -10.41 13.32 14.49
N GLU A 175 -11.47 13.84 15.05
CA GLU A 175 -11.43 14.71 16.24
C GLU A 175 -11.13 13.92 17.53
N GLU A 176 -11.42 12.62 17.52
CA GLU A 176 -11.29 11.72 18.68
C GLU A 176 -10.02 10.87 18.68
N ILE A 177 -9.28 10.83 17.56
CA ILE A 177 -8.04 10.09 17.40
C ILE A 177 -6.89 11.06 17.12
N ASP A 178 -5.77 10.92 17.82
CA ASP A 178 -4.59 11.74 17.53
C ASP A 178 -3.76 11.17 16.37
N GLY A 179 -2.84 12.01 15.82
CA GLY A 179 -2.00 11.61 14.71
C GLY A 179 -1.00 10.50 15.06
N ALA A 180 -0.57 10.41 16.32
CA ALA A 180 0.36 9.38 16.76
C ALA A 180 -0.32 8.00 16.76
N ALA A 181 -1.57 7.92 17.22
CA ALA A 181 -2.35 6.68 17.17
C ALA A 181 -2.65 6.25 15.71
N ILE A 182 -2.90 7.22 14.81
CA ILE A 182 -3.05 6.92 13.37
C ILE A 182 -1.73 6.35 12.82
N ARG A 183 -0.59 6.98 13.12
CA ARG A 183 0.74 6.50 12.72
C ARG A 183 0.99 5.08 13.20
N GLU A 184 0.74 4.81 14.47
CA GLU A 184 0.89 3.48 15.07
C GLU A 184 0.05 2.43 14.33
N ALA A 185 -1.22 2.74 14.04
CA ALA A 185 -2.09 1.85 13.27
C ALA A 185 -1.59 1.61 11.84
N MET A 186 -0.98 2.62 11.20
CA MET A 186 -0.37 2.49 9.87
C MET A 186 0.89 1.60 9.90
N GLN A 187 1.63 1.58 11.00
CA GLN A 187 2.87 0.79 11.16
C GLN A 187 2.63 -0.64 11.63
N ASN A 188 1.57 -0.88 12.41
CA ASN A 188 1.25 -2.21 12.94
C ASN A 188 0.99 -3.27 11.87
N TYR A 189 0.70 -2.87 10.64
CA TYR A 189 0.60 -3.79 9.51
C TYR A 189 1.91 -4.54 9.24
N LYS A 190 3.07 -3.88 9.36
CA LYS A 190 4.38 -4.52 9.14
C LYS A 190 4.64 -5.65 10.12
N SER A 191 4.35 -5.43 11.40
CA SER A 191 4.55 -6.45 12.43
C SER A 191 3.67 -7.70 12.20
N LEU A 192 2.48 -7.54 11.63
CA LEU A 192 1.59 -8.64 11.29
C LEU A 192 2.09 -9.42 10.05
N GLU A 193 2.55 -8.71 9.02
CA GLU A 193 3.10 -9.31 7.80
C GLU A 193 4.41 -10.06 8.10
N GLU A 194 5.30 -9.49 8.90
CA GLU A 194 6.52 -10.14 9.39
C GLU A 194 6.21 -11.38 10.22
N THR A 195 5.23 -11.31 11.12
CA THR A 195 4.79 -12.44 11.94
C THR A 195 4.23 -13.57 11.07
N MET A 196 3.39 -13.25 10.09
CA MET A 196 2.84 -14.24 9.15
C MET A 196 3.92 -14.86 8.26
N MET A 197 4.90 -14.08 7.81
CA MET A 197 6.05 -14.61 7.04
C MET A 197 6.95 -15.51 7.89
N ASP A 198 7.15 -15.19 9.16
CA ASP A 198 7.93 -16.02 10.08
C ASP A 198 7.20 -17.29 10.45
N GLU A 199 5.88 -17.27 10.61
CA GLU A 199 5.06 -18.46 10.81
C GLU A 199 5.06 -19.36 9.56
N ALA A 200 4.96 -18.77 8.36
CA ALA A 200 5.04 -19.52 7.11
C ALA A 200 6.41 -20.18 6.89
N LYS A 201 7.50 -19.51 7.29
CA LYS A 201 8.86 -20.09 7.23
C LYS A 201 9.04 -21.23 8.24
N LYS A 202 8.48 -21.11 9.44
CA LYS A 202 8.53 -22.17 10.48
C LYS A 202 7.68 -23.39 10.12
N GLY A 203 6.64 -23.21 9.30
CA GLY A 203 5.78 -24.32 8.84
C GLY A 203 6.41 -25.19 7.75
N HIS A 204 7.57 -24.84 7.19
CA HIS A 204 8.27 -25.62 6.16
C HIS A 204 9.46 -26.45 6.68
N ASP A 205 9.82 -26.32 7.97
CA ASP A 205 10.79 -27.20 8.61
C ASP A 205 10.09 -28.43 9.22
N HIS A 206 9.45 -29.24 8.39
CA HIS A 206 9.18 -30.61 8.74
C HIS A 206 10.39 -31.47 8.33
N ASP A 207 11.22 -31.74 9.29
CA ASP A 207 12.20 -32.82 9.27
C ASP A 207 11.59 -34.08 8.66
N HIS A 208 12.00 -34.42 7.46
CA HIS A 208 11.89 -35.75 6.95
C HIS A 208 13.09 -36.54 7.51
N ASP A 209 12.95 -36.94 8.76
CA ASP A 209 13.78 -38.04 9.33
C ASP A 209 13.46 -39.34 8.54
N HIS A 210 14.27 -39.62 7.53
CA HIS A 210 14.29 -40.90 6.86
C HIS A 210 15.09 -41.84 7.75
N GLY A 211 14.40 -42.44 8.69
CA GLY A 211 14.89 -43.61 9.39
C GLY A 211 15.16 -44.73 8.38
N ASP A 212 16.44 -45.06 8.23
CA ASP A 212 16.91 -46.30 7.63
C ASP A 212 16.27 -47.50 8.35
N GLU A 213 15.52 -48.29 7.62
CA GLU A 213 15.41 -49.73 7.67
C GLU A 213 14.15 -50.21 6.97
N CYS A 214 14.30 -50.61 5.71
CA CYS A 214 13.41 -51.60 5.09
C CYS A 214 14.22 -52.52 4.22
N THR A 215 14.70 -53.58 4.83
CA THR A 215 15.08 -54.83 4.17
C THR A 215 13.83 -55.59 3.72
N CYS A 216 13.54 -55.60 2.40
CA CYS A 216 12.81 -56.70 1.78
C CYS A 216 13.15 -56.76 0.29
N GLY A 217 13.65 -57.91 -0.06
CA GLY A 217 14.17 -58.24 -1.36
C GLY A 217 13.12 -58.54 -2.40
N CYS A 218 13.67 -58.61 -3.61
CA CYS A 218 13.23 -59.41 -4.74
C CYS A 218 11.89 -59.10 -5.42
N HIS A 219 11.94 -58.65 -6.66
CA HIS A 219 11.69 -59.51 -7.81
C HIS A 219 11.92 -58.76 -9.11
N ASP A 220 12.76 -59.37 -9.95
CA ASP A 220 12.88 -59.12 -11.39
C ASP A 220 11.53 -59.28 -12.08
N HIS A 221 11.18 -58.35 -12.94
CA HIS A 221 10.38 -58.60 -14.10
C HIS A 221 10.82 -57.67 -15.24
N ASP A 222 11.59 -58.27 -16.16
CA ASP A 222 11.73 -57.86 -17.55
C ASP A 222 10.35 -57.75 -18.23
N HIS A 223 10.06 -56.64 -18.84
CA HIS A 223 9.18 -56.58 -19.98
C HIS A 223 9.67 -55.50 -20.94
N HIS A 224 10.33 -56.01 -22.00
CA HIS A 224 10.44 -55.38 -23.30
C HIS A 224 9.03 -55.12 -23.89
N HIS A 225 8.80 -53.94 -24.36
CA HIS A 225 7.94 -53.69 -25.53
C HIS A 225 8.47 -52.48 -26.30
N ASP A 226 9.10 -52.81 -27.45
CA ASP A 226 9.22 -51.97 -28.63
C ASP A 226 7.81 -51.68 -29.17
N HIS A 227 7.56 -50.46 -29.59
CA HIS A 227 6.75 -50.18 -30.78
C HIS A 227 7.07 -48.78 -31.29
N ASP A 228 7.68 -48.84 -32.48
CA ASP A 228 7.71 -47.77 -33.46
C ASP A 228 6.29 -47.39 -33.91
N ASP A 229 6.15 -46.18 -34.40
CA ASP A 229 5.50 -45.72 -35.62
C ASP A 229 4.84 -44.33 -35.43
N GLU A 230 5.44 -43.41 -36.10
CA GLU A 230 5.11 -42.70 -37.36
C GLU A 230 4.04 -41.59 -37.26
N CYS A 231 4.54 -40.43 -37.60
CA CYS A 231 4.03 -39.38 -38.51
C CYS A 231 2.52 -39.21 -38.74
N GLY A 232 2.10 -37.96 -38.71
CA GLY A 232 0.89 -37.51 -39.38
C GLY A 232 0.58 -36.05 -39.19
N CYS A 233 1.02 -35.22 -40.17
CA CYS A 233 0.56 -33.85 -40.33
C CYS A 233 -0.91 -33.84 -40.80
N GLY A 234 -1.66 -32.86 -40.32
CA GLY A 234 -2.97 -32.49 -40.84
C GLY A 234 -3.43 -31.20 -40.21
#